data_0dcc8f5f2eb915f49cb2f67f68381c60
#
_entry.id   0dcc8f5f2eb915f49cb2f67f68381c60
#
_cell.length_a   1.000
_cell.length_b   1.000
_cell.length_c   1.000
_cell.angle_alpha   90.00
_cell.angle_beta   90.00
_cell.angle_gamma   90.00
#
_symmetry.space_group_name_H-M   'P 1'
#
loop_
_entity.id
_entity.type
_entity.pdbx_description
1 polymer ?
#
loop_
_entity_poly.entity_id
_entity_poly.type
_entity_poly.pdbx_seq_one_letter_code
_entity_poly.pdbx_strand_id
1 'polypeptide(L)'
;MNIYESLTKWLTNNYSDINDWVYFNAEKHEDGNTSLMSSDSNTTVEEYIDGSKLITLPFIVSMVKSYDFEQSDTNLTSMSEAQNFIDWMRQQESIGNYPDLGSNCIVEEISVNDTPTVWVNSADNLAKYQVNCTIKYIQKG
;
A
#
# COMPACT_ATOMS: atom_id res chain seq x y z
N MET A 1 4.65 -6.31 -17.81
CA MET A 1 4.81 -5.89 -16.40
C MET A 1 3.50 -6.14 -15.67
N ASN A 2 3.53 -6.82 -14.54
CA ASN A 2 2.30 -7.03 -13.79
C ASN A 2 2.00 -5.84 -12.87
N ILE A 3 0.75 -5.77 -12.39
CA ILE A 3 0.26 -4.65 -11.60
C ILE A 3 1.05 -4.49 -10.29
N TYR A 4 1.39 -5.58 -9.63
CA TYR A 4 2.12 -5.53 -8.37
C TYR A 4 3.53 -4.99 -8.55
N GLU A 5 4.18 -5.33 -9.65
CA GLU A 5 5.48 -4.78 -9.99
C GLU A 5 5.43 -3.27 -10.20
N SER A 6 4.41 -2.80 -10.91
CA SER A 6 4.20 -1.37 -11.14
C SER A 6 3.91 -0.62 -9.84
N LEU A 7 3.08 -1.19 -8.97
CA LEU A 7 2.77 -0.59 -7.66
C LEU A 7 4.01 -0.53 -6.77
N THR A 8 4.79 -1.61 -6.75
CA THR A 8 6.03 -1.67 -5.95
C THR A 8 7.04 -0.61 -6.41
N LYS A 9 7.23 -0.47 -7.70
CA LYS A 9 8.11 0.56 -8.27
C LYS A 9 7.62 1.96 -7.96
N TRP A 10 6.33 2.19 -8.10
CA TRP A 10 5.74 3.49 -7.84
C TRP A 10 5.94 3.91 -6.38
N LEU A 11 5.70 3.01 -5.43
CA LEU A 11 5.93 3.27 -4.02
C LEU A 11 7.41 3.51 -3.72
N THR A 12 8.29 2.65 -4.21
CA THR A 12 9.73 2.77 -3.99
C THR A 12 10.27 4.10 -4.49
N ASN A 13 9.80 4.55 -5.66
CA ASN A 13 10.34 5.75 -6.31
C ASN A 13 9.73 7.05 -5.81
N ASN A 14 8.55 7.01 -5.18
CA ASN A 14 7.81 8.23 -4.86
C ASN A 14 7.63 8.49 -3.36
N TYR A 15 7.59 7.45 -2.53
CA TYR A 15 7.40 7.63 -1.10
C TYR A 15 8.75 7.80 -0.40
N SER A 16 9.00 9.02 0.14
CA SER A 16 10.31 9.41 0.66
C SER A 16 10.69 8.77 2.01
N ASP A 17 9.73 8.26 2.75
CA ASP A 17 9.97 7.68 4.09
C ASP A 17 10.33 6.19 4.05
N ILE A 18 10.51 5.63 2.86
CA ILE A 18 10.96 4.25 2.71
C ILE A 18 12.48 4.22 2.88
N ASN A 19 12.96 3.44 3.86
CA ASN A 19 14.39 3.34 4.20
C ASN A 19 15.19 2.55 3.17
N ASP A 20 14.53 1.67 2.43
CA ASP A 20 15.14 0.78 1.46
C ASP A 20 14.21 0.74 0.25
N TRP A 21 13.92 -0.42 -0.28
CA TRP A 21 12.87 -0.57 -1.27
C TRP A 21 11.65 -1.27 -0.67
N VAL A 22 10.54 -1.22 -1.40
CA VAL A 22 9.33 -1.94 -1.02
C VAL A 22 9.47 -3.40 -1.46
N TYR A 23 9.34 -4.32 -0.51
CA TYR A 23 9.35 -5.75 -0.80
C TYR A 23 7.95 -6.21 -1.22
N PHE A 24 7.88 -7.16 -2.15
CA PHE A 24 6.59 -7.72 -2.56
C PHE A 24 6.38 -9.10 -1.96
N ASN A 25 5.32 -9.28 -1.17
CA ASN A 25 4.96 -10.52 -0.46
C ASN A 25 6.14 -11.13 0.32
N ALA A 26 7.10 -10.29 0.70
CA ALA A 26 8.31 -10.70 1.40
C ALA A 26 8.56 -9.73 2.53
N GLU A 27 7.86 -9.90 3.63
CA GLU A 27 7.98 -9.03 4.78
C GLU A 27 9.18 -9.45 5.64
N LYS A 28 10.09 -8.50 5.86
CA LYS A 28 11.14 -8.68 6.85
C LYS A 28 10.68 -8.09 8.17
N HIS A 29 10.84 -8.83 9.25
CA HIS A 29 10.44 -8.40 10.57
C HIS A 29 11.53 -7.52 11.19
N GLU A 30 11.75 -6.36 10.56
CA GLU A 30 12.75 -5.37 10.96
C GLU A 30 12.11 -3.98 10.99
N ASP A 31 12.52 -3.14 11.95
CA ASP A 31 12.03 -1.77 12.04
C ASP A 31 12.32 -1.00 10.75
N GLY A 32 11.30 -0.34 10.23
CA GLY A 32 11.39 0.43 8.99
C GLY A 32 11.15 -0.35 7.71
N ASN A 33 10.93 -1.67 7.79
CA ASN A 33 10.62 -2.46 6.62
C ASN A 33 9.23 -2.13 6.08
N THR A 34 9.12 -1.97 4.76
CA THR A 34 7.85 -1.75 4.06
C THR A 34 7.67 -2.81 3.00
N SER A 35 6.51 -3.44 2.97
CA SER A 35 6.15 -4.45 1.99
C SER A 35 4.83 -4.13 1.32
N LEU A 36 4.73 -4.41 0.03
CA LEU A 36 3.45 -4.46 -0.66
C LEU A 36 3.02 -5.92 -0.76
N MET A 37 1.81 -6.20 -0.32
CA MET A 37 1.30 -7.56 -0.24
C MET A 37 0.02 -7.68 -1.05
N SER A 38 -0.17 -8.82 -1.70
CA SER A 38 -1.45 -9.13 -2.31
C SER A 38 -2.49 -9.35 -1.21
N SER A 39 -3.71 -8.86 -1.44
CA SER A 39 -4.83 -9.07 -0.53
C SER A 39 -5.51 -10.38 -0.85
N ASP A 40 -6.05 -11.05 0.16
CA ASP A 40 -6.91 -12.20 -0.02
C ASP A 40 -8.36 -11.83 -0.41
N SER A 41 -8.65 -10.54 -0.45
CA SER A 41 -9.94 -10.06 -0.97
C SER A 41 -10.00 -10.23 -2.48
N ASN A 42 -11.21 -10.44 -3.00
CA ASN A 42 -11.39 -10.71 -4.42
C ASN A 42 -11.18 -9.45 -5.26
N THR A 43 -10.49 -9.63 -6.39
CA THR A 43 -10.44 -8.62 -7.44
C THR A 43 -11.79 -8.60 -8.15
N THR A 44 -12.33 -7.41 -8.34
CA THR A 44 -13.62 -7.22 -9.05
C THR A 44 -13.34 -6.75 -10.47
N VAL A 45 -14.02 -7.36 -11.44
CA VAL A 45 -13.91 -7.01 -12.86
C VAL A 45 -15.27 -6.66 -13.39
N GLU A 46 -15.38 -5.48 -14.03
CA GLU A 46 -16.58 -5.04 -14.73
C GLU A 46 -16.22 -4.84 -16.20
N GLU A 47 -16.92 -5.54 -17.09
CA GLU A 47 -16.62 -5.50 -18.52
C GLU A 47 -17.58 -4.57 -19.25
N TYR A 48 -17.05 -3.74 -20.13
CA TYR A 48 -17.82 -2.81 -20.95
C TYR A 48 -18.08 -3.38 -22.35
N ILE A 49 -19.02 -2.78 -23.05
CA ILE A 49 -19.46 -3.23 -24.39
C ILE A 49 -18.30 -3.21 -25.40
N ASP A 50 -17.36 -2.26 -25.27
CA ASP A 50 -16.21 -2.13 -26.17
C ASP A 50 -15.09 -3.15 -25.88
N GLY A 51 -15.28 -4.02 -24.92
CA GLY A 51 -14.29 -5.03 -24.52
C GLY A 51 -13.32 -4.55 -23.45
N SER A 52 -13.35 -3.26 -23.07
CA SER A 52 -12.52 -2.77 -21.96
C SER A 52 -13.07 -3.27 -20.63
N LYS A 53 -12.21 -3.28 -19.61
CA LYS A 53 -12.57 -3.78 -18.28
C LYS A 53 -12.16 -2.78 -17.22
N LEU A 54 -13.07 -2.51 -16.29
CA LEU A 54 -12.73 -1.79 -15.06
C LEU A 54 -12.36 -2.82 -14.00
N ILE A 55 -11.13 -2.77 -13.53
CA ILE A 55 -10.61 -3.72 -12.55
C ILE A 55 -10.40 -2.99 -11.24
N THR A 56 -10.93 -3.56 -10.16
CA THR A 56 -10.74 -3.07 -8.80
C THR A 56 -9.87 -4.09 -8.07
N LEU A 57 -8.63 -3.72 -7.78
CA LEU A 57 -7.63 -4.61 -7.18
C LEU A 57 -7.31 -4.14 -5.78
N PRO A 58 -7.63 -4.94 -4.75
CA PRO A 58 -7.18 -4.65 -3.39
C PRO A 58 -5.73 -5.07 -3.18
N PHE A 59 -5.01 -4.29 -2.39
CA PHE A 59 -3.66 -4.64 -1.97
C PHE A 59 -3.39 -4.09 -0.57
N ILE A 60 -2.32 -4.56 0.06
CA ILE A 60 -1.96 -4.18 1.42
C ILE A 60 -0.55 -3.62 1.42
N VAL A 61 -0.35 -2.49 2.10
CA VAL A 61 0.99 -1.98 2.41
C VAL A 61 1.23 -2.22 3.90
N SER A 62 2.25 -3.01 4.19
CA SER A 62 2.62 -3.38 5.56
C SER A 62 3.92 -2.69 5.94
N MET A 63 3.92 -2.03 7.09
CA MET A 63 5.08 -1.33 7.63
C MET A 63 5.40 -1.89 9.01
N VAL A 64 6.65 -2.30 9.19
CA VAL A 64 7.14 -2.78 10.49
C VAL A 64 7.74 -1.59 11.23
N LYS A 65 7.26 -1.32 12.44
CA LYS A 65 7.67 -0.19 13.26
C LYS A 65 7.95 -0.63 14.68
N SER A 66 8.73 0.17 15.40
CA SER A 66 8.98 -0.06 16.80
C SER A 66 7.71 0.01 17.62
N TYR A 67 7.59 -0.86 18.61
CA TYR A 67 6.46 -0.90 19.53
C TYR A 67 6.99 -1.14 20.95
N ASP A 68 6.46 -0.41 21.92
CA ASP A 68 6.85 -0.52 23.31
C ASP A 68 5.60 -0.73 24.19
N PHE A 69 5.60 -1.82 24.95
CA PHE A 69 4.47 -2.15 25.83
C PHE A 69 4.38 -1.26 27.05
N GLU A 70 5.49 -0.57 27.41
CA GLU A 70 5.56 0.27 28.61
C GLU A 70 5.50 1.76 28.32
N GLN A 71 5.79 2.20 27.08
CA GLN A 71 5.87 3.61 26.71
C GLN A 71 5.02 3.90 25.49
N SER A 72 3.93 4.61 25.72
CA SER A 72 3.00 4.95 24.65
C SER A 72 3.58 5.93 23.62
N ASP A 73 4.63 6.69 23.95
CA ASP A 73 5.21 7.67 23.02
C ASP A 73 5.77 7.00 21.76
N THR A 74 6.45 5.86 21.90
CA THR A 74 6.95 5.08 20.76
C THR A 74 5.79 4.63 19.87
N ASN A 75 4.72 4.17 20.47
CA ASN A 75 3.56 3.66 19.74
C ASN A 75 2.81 4.77 19.02
N LEU A 76 2.71 5.94 19.62
CA LEU A 76 2.12 7.11 18.99
C LEU A 76 2.95 7.60 17.81
N THR A 77 4.26 7.59 17.92
CA THR A 77 5.18 7.93 16.83
C THR A 77 5.01 6.97 15.66
N SER A 78 5.00 5.66 15.94
CA SER A 78 4.83 4.64 14.90
C SER A 78 3.47 4.75 14.21
N MET A 79 2.41 5.01 14.96
CA MET A 79 1.07 5.23 14.40
C MET A 79 1.06 6.49 13.52
N SER A 80 1.74 7.57 13.94
CA SER A 80 1.83 8.80 13.16
C SER A 80 2.56 8.56 11.83
N GLU A 81 3.59 7.74 11.83
CA GLU A 81 4.29 7.39 10.57
C GLU A 81 3.38 6.62 9.63
N ALA A 82 2.57 5.69 10.15
CA ALA A 82 1.60 4.97 9.33
C ALA A 82 0.51 5.92 8.80
N GLN A 83 0.04 6.86 9.61
CA GLN A 83 -0.93 7.86 9.16
C GLN A 83 -0.32 8.78 8.10
N ASN A 84 0.95 9.12 8.20
CA ASN A 84 1.65 9.90 7.16
C ASN A 84 1.63 9.18 5.81
N PHE A 85 1.77 7.88 5.81
CA PHE A 85 1.64 7.10 4.58
C PHE A 85 0.23 7.21 3.99
N ILE A 86 -0.80 7.11 4.83
CA ILE A 86 -2.19 7.25 4.39
C ILE A 86 -2.43 8.64 3.80
N ASP A 87 -1.94 9.68 4.45
CA ASP A 87 -2.05 11.07 3.97
C ASP A 87 -1.32 11.25 2.64
N TRP A 88 -0.13 10.64 2.51
CA TRP A 88 0.62 10.67 1.26
C TRP A 88 -0.16 10.01 0.12
N MET A 89 -0.76 8.84 0.37
CA MET A 89 -1.58 8.14 -0.64
C MET A 89 -2.75 9.00 -1.11
N ARG A 90 -3.43 9.68 -0.19
CA ARG A 90 -4.53 10.58 -0.50
C ARG A 90 -4.07 11.78 -1.31
N GLN A 91 -2.88 12.29 -1.01
CA GLN A 91 -2.29 13.37 -1.78
C GLN A 91 -1.99 12.94 -3.21
N GLN A 92 -1.44 11.73 -3.39
CA GLN A 92 -1.17 11.20 -4.74
C GLN A 92 -2.46 11.07 -5.55
N GLU A 93 -3.53 10.60 -4.94
CA GLU A 93 -4.85 10.55 -5.58
C GLU A 93 -5.32 11.95 -5.98
N SER A 94 -5.19 12.91 -5.08
CA SER A 94 -5.61 14.30 -5.31
C SER A 94 -4.90 14.97 -6.49
N ILE A 95 -3.60 14.72 -6.65
CA ILE A 95 -2.80 15.32 -7.73
C ILE A 95 -2.72 14.44 -8.98
N GLY A 96 -3.32 13.26 -8.96
CA GLY A 96 -3.31 12.35 -10.09
C GLY A 96 -1.96 11.69 -10.36
N ASN A 97 -1.11 11.57 -9.35
CA ASN A 97 0.18 10.87 -9.49
C ASN A 97 -0.01 9.38 -9.28
N TYR A 98 -0.22 8.66 -10.36
CA TYR A 98 -0.54 7.24 -10.34
C TYR A 98 0.64 6.38 -10.83
N PRO A 99 0.67 5.10 -10.43
CA PRO A 99 1.64 4.17 -11.02
C PRO A 99 1.40 4.00 -12.51
N ASP A 100 2.49 3.74 -13.24
CA ASP A 100 2.43 3.45 -14.66
C ASP A 100 2.14 1.95 -14.85
N LEU A 101 0.93 1.65 -15.31
CA LEU A 101 0.48 0.27 -15.54
C LEU A 101 0.67 -0.19 -16.98
N GLY A 102 1.33 0.60 -17.80
CA GLY A 102 1.53 0.31 -19.21
C GLY A 102 0.53 1.02 -20.11
N SER A 103 0.74 0.94 -21.42
CA SER A 103 -0.05 1.68 -22.41
C SER A 103 -1.49 1.20 -22.53
N ASN A 104 -1.79 -0.02 -22.11
CA ASN A 104 -3.12 -0.60 -22.21
C ASN A 104 -3.99 -0.36 -20.97
N CYS A 105 -3.45 0.29 -19.96
CA CYS A 105 -4.15 0.50 -18.69
C CYS A 105 -4.15 1.98 -18.32
N ILE A 106 -5.27 2.44 -17.77
CA ILE A 106 -5.44 3.81 -17.28
C ILE A 106 -5.93 3.72 -15.84
N VAL A 107 -5.18 4.30 -14.90
CA VAL A 107 -5.59 4.33 -13.50
C VAL A 107 -6.71 5.35 -13.33
N GLU A 108 -7.81 4.92 -12.72
CA GLU A 108 -8.95 5.78 -12.43
C GLU A 108 -8.91 6.32 -11.00
N GLU A 109 -8.49 5.48 -10.06
CA GLU A 109 -8.56 5.83 -8.64
C GLU A 109 -7.62 4.94 -7.83
N ILE A 110 -6.99 5.54 -6.82
CA ILE A 110 -6.36 4.81 -5.72
C ILE A 110 -7.02 5.26 -4.43
N SER A 111 -7.47 4.32 -3.62
CA SER A 111 -8.08 4.61 -2.33
C SER A 111 -7.37 3.86 -1.22
N VAL A 112 -7.50 4.37 0.00
CA VAL A 112 -6.83 3.83 1.16
C VAL A 112 -7.78 3.93 2.36
N ASN A 113 -7.75 2.94 3.24
CA ASN A 113 -8.53 2.98 4.47
C ASN A 113 -8.01 4.07 5.41
N ASP A 114 -8.90 4.60 6.26
CA ASP A 114 -8.60 5.72 7.15
C ASP A 114 -7.64 5.35 8.27
N THR A 115 -7.65 4.09 8.69
CA THR A 115 -6.91 3.62 9.86
C THR A 115 -6.17 2.33 9.52
N PRO A 116 -4.88 2.23 9.89
CA PRO A 116 -4.16 0.98 9.72
C PRO A 116 -4.63 -0.08 10.71
N THR A 117 -4.48 -1.35 10.34
CA THR A 117 -4.60 -2.47 11.27
C THR A 117 -3.25 -2.71 11.93
N VAL A 118 -3.23 -2.84 13.24
CA VAL A 118 -1.99 -2.99 14.01
C VAL A 118 -1.88 -4.43 14.54
N TRP A 119 -0.78 -5.09 14.21
CA TRP A 119 -0.44 -6.42 14.71
C TRP A 119 0.82 -6.32 15.56
N VAL A 120 0.71 -6.65 16.85
CA VAL A 120 1.81 -6.52 17.80
C VAL A 120 2.46 -7.86 18.03
N ASN A 121 3.80 -7.89 17.99
CA ASN A 121 4.59 -9.05 18.38
C ASN A 121 5.35 -8.75 19.67
N SER A 122 4.96 -9.40 20.76
CA SER A 122 5.55 -9.15 22.08
C SER A 122 6.98 -9.65 22.24
N ALA A 123 7.45 -10.50 21.32
CA ALA A 123 8.78 -11.13 21.45
C ALA A 123 9.93 -10.20 21.07
N ASP A 124 9.70 -9.20 20.24
CA ASP A 124 10.78 -8.38 19.65
C ASP A 124 10.53 -6.88 19.65
N ASN A 125 9.50 -6.41 20.33
CA ASN A 125 9.13 -4.99 20.42
C ASN A 125 8.88 -4.34 19.05
N LEU A 126 8.29 -5.10 18.12
CA LEU A 126 7.90 -4.62 16.82
C LEU A 126 6.40 -4.80 16.61
N ALA A 127 5.84 -3.96 15.76
CA ALA A 127 4.45 -4.09 15.32
C ALA A 127 4.36 -3.89 13.82
N LYS A 128 3.39 -4.55 13.21
CA LYS A 128 3.03 -4.32 11.80
C LYS A 128 1.86 -3.36 11.75
N TYR A 129 1.99 -2.36 10.90
CA TYR A 129 0.91 -1.44 10.57
C TYR A 129 0.50 -1.73 9.14
N GLN A 130 -0.66 -2.37 8.96
CA GLN A 130 -1.15 -2.77 7.64
C GLN A 130 -2.21 -1.79 7.16
N VAL A 131 -1.98 -1.22 5.99
CA VAL A 131 -2.89 -0.28 5.34
C VAL A 131 -3.53 -0.99 4.17
N ASN A 132 -4.86 -1.09 4.19
CA ASN A 132 -5.63 -1.66 3.10
C ASN A 132 -5.86 -0.60 2.04
N CYS A 133 -5.47 -0.92 0.81
CA CYS A 133 -5.54 -0.03 -0.34
C CYS A 133 -6.31 -0.70 -1.46
N THR A 134 -6.78 0.12 -2.40
CA THR A 134 -7.46 -0.36 -3.59
C THR A 134 -7.05 0.49 -4.77
N ILE A 135 -6.73 -0.12 -5.89
CA ILE A 135 -6.52 0.58 -7.15
C ILE A 135 -7.59 0.17 -8.15
N LYS A 136 -8.20 1.17 -8.81
CA LYS A 136 -9.14 0.97 -9.91
C LYS A 136 -8.50 1.44 -11.19
N TYR A 137 -8.50 0.58 -12.20
CA TYR A 137 -7.93 0.93 -13.49
C TYR A 137 -8.74 0.32 -14.62
N ILE A 138 -8.69 0.97 -15.78
CA ILE A 138 -9.31 0.47 -16.99
C ILE A 138 -8.24 -0.21 -17.83
N GLN A 139 -8.52 -1.47 -18.18
CA GLN A 139 -7.71 -2.22 -19.13
C GLN A 139 -8.42 -2.18 -20.48
N LYS A 140 -7.77 -1.65 -21.50
CA LYS A 140 -8.34 -1.54 -22.85
C LYS A 140 -8.49 -2.93 -23.46
N GLY A 141 -9.58 -3.09 -24.17
CA GLY A 141 -9.88 -4.33 -24.87
C GLY A 141 -9.07 -4.57 -26.14
#